data_6e0822049b4dc5c3a7c512f857eeadd9
#
_entry.id   6e0822049b4dc5c3a7c512f857eeadd9
#
_cell.length_a   1.000
_cell.length_b   1.000
_cell.length_c   1.000
_cell.angle_alpha   90.00
_cell.angle_beta   90.00
_cell.angle_gamma   90.00
#
_symmetry.space_group_name_H-M   'P 1'
#
loop_
_entity.id
_entity.type
_entity.pdbx_description
1 polymer ?
#
loop_
_entity_poly.entity_id
_entity_poly.type
_entity_poly.pdbx_seq_one_letter_code
_entity_poly.pdbx_strand_id
1 'polypeptide(L)'
;MPESYDLDGTRVLECAPVGSLDAVGIIGEALGHGAGLVVIPAQRCGDDFFRLRTGIAGQFLQKFVTYGVRVAILGDISPHLDASSALRDFVYESNRGRDIWFVATLEELRSRQISPFNS
;
A
#
# COMPACT_ATOMS: atom_id res chain seq x y z
N MET A 1 6.41 -15.94 -0.32
CA MET A 1 7.37 -15.33 0.62
C MET A 1 7.52 -13.85 0.34
N PRO A 2 7.45 -13.01 1.37
CA PRO A 2 7.76 -11.60 1.17
C PRO A 2 9.26 -11.41 0.93
N GLU A 3 9.57 -10.36 0.20
CA GLU A 3 10.95 -10.03 -0.12
C GLU A 3 11.27 -8.64 0.41
N SER A 4 12.48 -8.44 0.90
CA SER A 4 12.91 -7.12 1.31
C SER A 4 14.03 -6.65 0.41
N TYR A 5 14.02 -5.36 0.08
CA TYR A 5 15.03 -4.74 -0.78
C TYR A 5 15.07 -3.24 -0.52
N ASP A 6 16.12 -2.61 -1.03
CA ASP A 6 16.22 -1.15 -0.93
C ASP A 6 15.66 -0.50 -2.18
N LEU A 7 14.88 0.55 -2.00
CA LEU A 7 14.35 1.35 -3.06
C LEU A 7 14.77 2.79 -2.79
N ASP A 8 15.88 3.19 -3.43
CA ASP A 8 16.41 4.55 -3.32
C ASP A 8 16.57 5.00 -1.87
N GLY A 9 17.15 4.12 -1.06
CA GLY A 9 17.48 4.43 0.32
C GLY A 9 16.44 4.01 1.34
N THR A 10 15.29 3.50 0.88
CA THR A 10 14.23 3.01 1.77
C THR A 10 14.17 1.50 1.72
N ARG A 11 14.22 0.85 2.88
CA ARG A 11 14.04 -0.59 2.95
C ARG A 11 12.56 -0.91 2.75
N VAL A 12 12.27 -1.76 1.78
CA VAL A 12 10.91 -2.12 1.39
C VAL A 12 10.69 -3.59 1.66
N LEU A 13 9.52 -3.92 2.22
CA LEU A 13 9.06 -5.31 2.30
C LEU A 13 7.94 -5.48 1.28
N GLU A 14 8.17 -6.31 0.27
CA GLU A 14 7.14 -6.59 -0.74
C GLU A 14 6.47 -7.91 -0.43
N CYS A 15 5.15 -7.88 -0.28
CA CYS A 15 4.38 -9.07 0.04
C CYS A 15 4.13 -9.92 -1.20
N ALA A 16 3.93 -11.21 -1.01
CA ALA A 16 3.55 -12.11 -2.09
C ALA A 16 2.16 -11.77 -2.61
N PRO A 17 1.85 -12.12 -3.88
CA PRO A 17 0.54 -11.77 -4.46
C PRO A 17 -0.62 -12.56 -3.88
N VAL A 18 -0.37 -13.62 -3.12
CA VAL A 18 -1.42 -14.38 -2.46
C VAL A 18 -1.10 -14.49 -0.98
N GLY A 19 -2.15 -14.59 -0.18
CA GLY A 19 -2.01 -14.69 1.27
C GLY A 19 -3.11 -13.89 1.95
N SER A 20 -3.18 -14.00 3.27
CA SER A 20 -4.18 -13.25 4.02
C SER A 20 -3.78 -11.80 4.17
N LEU A 21 -4.76 -10.95 4.48
CA LEU A 21 -4.52 -9.55 4.79
C LEU A 21 -4.45 -9.39 6.32
N ASP A 22 -3.42 -9.95 6.91
CA ASP A 22 -3.18 -9.83 8.34
C ASP A 22 -2.26 -8.64 8.58
N ALA A 23 -2.85 -7.48 8.84
CA ALA A 23 -2.09 -6.24 9.00
C ALA A 23 -1.04 -6.36 10.09
N VAL A 24 -1.41 -6.89 11.25
CA VAL A 24 -0.47 -7.00 12.37
C VAL A 24 0.71 -7.90 12.02
N GLY A 25 0.43 -9.04 11.37
CA GLY A 25 1.49 -9.94 10.96
C GLY A 25 2.43 -9.32 9.94
N ILE A 26 1.85 -8.64 8.94
CA ILE A 26 2.64 -7.98 7.90
C ILE A 26 3.49 -6.86 8.49
N ILE A 27 2.91 -6.05 9.37
CA ILE A 27 3.63 -4.97 10.04
C ILE A 27 4.76 -5.52 10.87
N GLY A 28 4.50 -6.63 11.60
CA GLY A 28 5.54 -7.28 12.39
C GLY A 28 6.71 -7.73 11.56
N GLU A 29 6.43 -8.30 10.39
CA GLU A 29 7.50 -8.69 9.47
C GLU A 29 8.28 -7.48 8.98
N ALA A 30 7.58 -6.39 8.65
CA ALA A 30 8.24 -5.17 8.19
C ALA A 30 9.17 -4.63 9.25
N LEU A 31 8.71 -4.57 10.48
CA LEU A 31 9.54 -4.08 11.58
C LEU A 31 10.73 -4.98 11.81
N GLY A 32 10.54 -6.29 11.70
CA GLY A 32 11.64 -7.25 11.85
C GLY A 32 12.71 -7.13 10.78
N HIS A 33 12.35 -6.68 9.59
CA HIS A 33 13.30 -6.44 8.50
C HIS A 33 13.82 -5.01 8.46
N GLY A 34 13.38 -4.15 9.37
CA GLY A 34 13.75 -2.74 9.34
C GLY A 34 13.14 -2.00 8.17
N ALA A 35 12.00 -2.48 7.66
CA ALA A 35 11.37 -1.87 6.49
C ALA A 35 10.52 -0.70 6.90
N GLY A 36 10.64 0.41 6.18
CA GLY A 36 9.83 1.59 6.40
C GLY A 36 8.64 1.68 5.46
N LEU A 37 8.60 0.81 4.45
CA LEU A 37 7.54 0.80 3.45
C LEU A 37 7.19 -0.65 3.12
N VAL A 38 5.90 -0.94 3.12
CA VAL A 38 5.40 -2.25 2.72
C VAL A 38 4.69 -2.12 1.38
N VAL A 39 5.00 -2.99 0.44
CA VAL A 39 4.32 -3.03 -0.86
C VAL A 39 3.42 -4.25 -0.88
N ILE A 40 2.14 -4.03 -1.14
CA ILE A 40 1.15 -5.10 -1.18
C ILE A 40 0.53 -5.14 -2.57
N PRO A 41 0.68 -6.26 -3.29
CA PRO A 41 0.04 -6.38 -4.60
C PRO A 41 -1.48 -6.22 -4.48
N ALA A 42 -2.06 -5.46 -5.40
CA ALA A 42 -3.51 -5.26 -5.42
C ALA A 42 -4.26 -6.59 -5.52
N GLN A 43 -3.66 -7.54 -6.22
CA GLN A 43 -4.22 -8.88 -6.36
C GLN A 43 -4.46 -9.54 -5.01
N ARG A 44 -3.56 -9.34 -4.07
CA ARG A 44 -3.67 -9.94 -2.73
C ARG A 44 -4.81 -9.34 -1.93
N CYS A 45 -5.18 -8.10 -2.23
CA CYS A 45 -6.22 -7.40 -1.48
C CYS A 45 -7.62 -7.98 -1.72
N GLY A 46 -7.91 -8.41 -2.95
CA GLY A 46 -9.22 -8.92 -3.30
C GLY A 46 -10.24 -7.82 -3.52
N ASP A 47 -11.38 -8.21 -4.09
CA ASP A 47 -12.40 -7.23 -4.50
C ASP A 47 -13.04 -6.50 -3.34
N ASP A 48 -13.28 -7.19 -2.23
CA ASP A 48 -13.95 -6.57 -1.08
C ASP A 48 -13.12 -5.46 -0.45
N PHE A 49 -11.80 -5.55 -0.56
CA PHE A 49 -10.91 -4.49 -0.07
C PHE A 49 -11.26 -3.17 -0.74
N PHE A 50 -11.52 -3.21 -2.05
CA PHE A 50 -11.77 -2.00 -2.83
C PHE A 50 -13.22 -1.52 -2.78
N ARG A 51 -14.08 -2.24 -2.07
CA ARG A 51 -15.44 -1.78 -1.77
C ARG A 51 -15.40 -1.10 -0.41
N LEU A 52 -15.31 0.22 -0.42
CA LEU A 52 -15.06 0.97 0.81
C LEU A 52 -16.10 0.71 1.90
N ARG A 53 -17.33 0.45 1.52
CA ARG A 53 -18.40 0.23 2.50
C ARG A 53 -18.18 -1.01 3.36
N THR A 54 -17.30 -1.93 2.94
CA THR A 54 -16.99 -3.10 3.76
C THR A 54 -16.16 -2.75 4.97
N GLY A 55 -15.46 -1.61 4.93
CA GLY A 55 -14.56 -1.20 6.00
C GLY A 55 -13.22 -1.90 6.00
N ILE A 56 -13.03 -2.87 5.11
CA ILE A 56 -11.80 -3.69 5.11
C ILE A 56 -10.57 -2.84 4.85
N ALA A 57 -10.61 -2.00 3.79
CA ALA A 57 -9.46 -1.14 3.46
C ALA A 57 -9.15 -0.18 4.59
N GLY A 58 -10.17 0.48 5.11
CA GLY A 58 -9.98 1.45 6.17
C GLY A 58 -9.32 0.85 7.40
N GLN A 59 -9.84 -0.29 7.84
CA GLN A 59 -9.30 -0.96 9.02
C GLN A 59 -7.88 -1.46 8.79
N PHE A 60 -7.64 -2.05 7.63
CA PHE A 60 -6.34 -2.61 7.30
C PHE A 60 -5.28 -1.50 7.23
N LEU A 61 -5.57 -0.45 6.45
CA LEU A 61 -4.59 0.61 6.22
C LEU A 61 -4.36 1.45 7.46
N GLN A 62 -5.39 1.64 8.28
CA GLN A 62 -5.25 2.41 9.51
C GLN A 62 -4.23 1.79 10.47
N LYS A 63 -4.10 0.48 10.48
CA LYS A 63 -3.13 -0.17 11.33
C LYS A 63 -1.70 0.22 10.95
N PHE A 64 -1.43 0.34 9.64
CA PHE A 64 -0.12 0.79 9.18
C PHE A 64 0.17 2.20 9.66
N VAL A 65 -0.82 3.09 9.55
CA VAL A 65 -0.65 4.46 10.04
C VAL A 65 -0.37 4.46 11.54
N THR A 66 -1.13 3.66 12.28
CA THR A 66 -0.98 3.58 13.74
C THR A 66 0.42 3.13 14.16
N TYR A 67 0.98 2.17 13.43
CA TYR A 67 2.30 1.65 13.75
C TYR A 67 3.43 2.40 13.05
N GLY A 68 3.11 3.42 12.29
CA GLY A 68 4.12 4.25 11.63
C GLY A 68 4.84 3.56 10.47
N VAL A 69 4.19 2.58 9.86
CA VAL A 69 4.76 1.87 8.70
C VAL A 69 4.00 2.31 7.46
N ARG A 70 4.72 2.81 6.47
CA ARG A 70 4.11 3.24 5.23
C ARG A 70 3.72 2.04 4.39
N VAL A 71 2.68 2.21 3.56
CA VAL A 71 2.17 1.10 2.76
C VAL A 71 1.80 1.60 1.36
N ALA A 72 2.14 0.80 0.35
CA ALA A 72 1.77 1.07 -1.03
C ALA A 72 1.03 -0.14 -1.59
N ILE A 73 -0.14 0.11 -2.16
CA ILE A 73 -0.89 -0.92 -2.87
C ILE A 73 -0.47 -0.84 -4.33
N LEU A 74 0.08 -1.93 -4.85
CA LEU A 74 0.71 -1.97 -6.16
C LEU A 74 -0.11 -2.78 -7.13
N GLY A 75 -0.54 -2.16 -8.22
CA GLY A 75 -1.22 -2.86 -9.30
C GLY A 75 -2.28 -1.99 -9.96
N ASP A 76 -2.87 -2.53 -11.02
CA ASP A 76 -3.89 -1.83 -11.77
C ASP A 76 -5.24 -2.02 -11.09
N ILE A 77 -5.74 -0.93 -10.49
CA ILE A 77 -7.04 -0.96 -9.83
C ILE A 77 -8.11 -0.19 -10.62
N SER A 78 -7.85 0.05 -11.91
CA SER A 78 -8.76 0.81 -12.76
C SER A 78 -10.20 0.30 -12.74
N PRO A 79 -10.45 -1.02 -12.82
CA PRO A 79 -11.85 -1.48 -12.77
C PRO A 79 -12.57 -1.08 -11.48
N HIS A 80 -11.86 -1.08 -10.36
CA HIS A 80 -12.46 -0.68 -9.09
C HIS A 80 -12.71 0.82 -9.03
N LEU A 81 -11.78 1.60 -9.61
CA LEU A 81 -11.92 3.06 -9.66
C LEU A 81 -13.10 3.44 -10.55
N ASP A 82 -13.25 2.74 -11.68
CA ASP A 82 -14.37 3.02 -12.60
C ASP A 82 -15.72 2.75 -11.95
N ALA A 83 -15.77 1.83 -11.02
CA ALA A 83 -17.02 1.41 -10.39
C ALA A 83 -17.40 2.26 -9.18
N SER A 84 -16.52 3.09 -8.66
CA SER A 84 -16.78 3.76 -7.39
C SER A 84 -16.12 5.14 -7.32
N SER A 85 -16.95 6.18 -7.25
CA SER A 85 -16.44 7.54 -7.05
C SER A 85 -15.86 7.70 -5.65
N ALA A 86 -16.45 7.01 -4.66
CA ALA A 86 -15.91 7.05 -3.30
C ALA A 86 -14.50 6.51 -3.25
N LEU A 87 -14.24 5.43 -3.99
CA LEU A 87 -12.89 4.88 -4.04
C LEU A 87 -11.93 5.82 -4.74
N ARG A 88 -12.36 6.46 -5.82
CA ARG A 88 -11.52 7.45 -6.51
C ARG A 88 -11.09 8.55 -5.56
N ASP A 89 -12.03 9.06 -4.78
CA ASP A 89 -11.73 10.11 -3.80
C ASP A 89 -10.76 9.62 -2.73
N PHE A 90 -10.99 8.42 -2.24
CA PHE A 90 -10.14 7.83 -1.21
C PHE A 90 -8.69 7.66 -1.72
N VAL A 91 -8.54 7.14 -2.94
CA VAL A 91 -7.22 6.94 -3.54
C VAL A 91 -6.54 8.29 -3.77
N TYR A 92 -7.29 9.26 -4.28
CA TYR A 92 -6.73 10.59 -4.52
C TYR A 92 -6.20 11.21 -3.23
N GLU A 93 -6.98 11.16 -2.16
CA GLU A 93 -6.56 11.72 -0.88
C GLU A 93 -5.38 10.97 -0.29
N SER A 94 -5.40 9.64 -0.39
CA SER A 94 -4.30 8.83 0.10
C SER A 94 -2.99 9.17 -0.61
N ASN A 95 -3.05 9.33 -1.92
CA ASN A 95 -1.86 9.61 -2.73
C ASN A 95 -1.29 11.00 -2.50
N ARG A 96 -2.07 11.91 -1.94
CA ARG A 96 -1.56 13.23 -1.58
C ARG A 96 -0.75 13.22 -0.30
N GLY A 97 -0.94 12.19 0.51
CA GLY A 97 -0.20 12.05 1.77
C GLY A 97 1.07 11.23 1.59
N ARG A 98 1.62 10.80 2.72
CA ARG A 98 2.86 10.05 2.73
C ARG A 98 2.71 8.64 3.28
N ASP A 99 1.59 8.33 3.91
CA ASP A 99 1.45 7.08 4.64
C ASP A 99 0.91 5.94 3.79
N ILE A 100 0.03 6.26 2.86
CA ILE A 100 -0.68 5.27 2.06
C ILE A 100 -0.66 5.71 0.61
N TRP A 101 -0.13 4.86 -0.26
CA TRP A 101 -0.07 5.15 -1.69
C TRP A 101 -0.72 4.03 -2.48
N PHE A 102 -1.34 4.39 -3.60
CA PHE A 102 -1.84 3.44 -4.59
C PHE A 102 -1.10 3.73 -5.88
N VAL A 103 -0.28 2.78 -6.31
CA VAL A 103 0.56 2.96 -7.50
C VAL A 103 0.35 1.79 -8.46
N ALA A 104 0.44 2.08 -9.75
CA ALA A 104 0.23 1.06 -10.75
C ALA A 104 1.48 0.22 -10.99
N THR A 105 2.66 0.81 -10.83
CA THR A 105 3.93 0.14 -11.13
C THR A 105 4.98 0.49 -10.08
N LEU A 106 6.03 -0.33 -10.05
CA LEU A 106 7.17 -0.06 -9.18
C LEU A 106 7.89 1.22 -9.60
N GLU A 107 7.87 1.53 -10.89
CA GLU A 107 8.48 2.74 -11.39
C GLU A 107 7.79 3.98 -10.83
N GLU A 108 6.47 3.93 -10.77
CA GLU A 108 5.70 5.03 -10.16
C GLU A 108 6.05 5.16 -8.67
N LEU A 109 6.18 4.04 -7.98
CA LEU A 109 6.55 4.05 -6.57
C LEU A 109 7.93 4.69 -6.38
N ARG A 110 8.88 4.30 -7.23
CA ARG A 110 10.22 4.86 -7.16
C ARG A 110 10.21 6.37 -7.36
N SER A 111 9.41 6.85 -8.32
CA SER A 111 9.30 8.29 -8.58
C SER A 111 8.83 9.03 -7.34
N ARG A 112 7.89 8.45 -6.60
CA ARG A 112 7.40 9.08 -5.38
C ARG A 112 8.45 9.13 -4.30
N GLN A 113 9.30 8.11 -4.24
CA GLN A 113 10.35 8.03 -3.23
C GLN A 113 11.46 9.05 -3.44
N ILE A 114 11.84 9.32 -4.68
CA ILE A 114 12.97 10.18 -4.97
C ILE A 114 12.58 11.63 -5.24
N SER A 115 11.32 11.98 -5.10
CA SER A 115 10.84 13.34 -5.35
C SER A 115 10.22 13.96 -4.10
N PRO A 116 10.89 13.90 -2.94
CA PRO A 116 10.24 14.36 -1.71
C PRO A 116 10.01 15.87 -1.68
N PHE A 117 10.81 16.62 -2.43
CA PHE A 117 10.71 18.07 -2.41
C PHE A 117 9.65 18.61 -3.35
N ASN A 118 9.11 17.76 -4.18
CA ASN A 118 8.10 18.14 -5.12
C ASN A 118 6.70 17.93 -4.57
N SER A 119 6.62 17.43 -3.39
CA SER A 119 5.36 17.15 -2.73
C SER A 119 4.84 18.36 -2.00
#